data_6a94969634e83167eb20048c3e9b89cf
#
_entry.id   6a94969634e83167eb20048c3e9b89cf
#
_cell.length_a   1.000
_cell.length_b   1.000
_cell.length_c   1.000
_cell.angle_alpha   90.00
_cell.angle_beta   90.00
_cell.angle_gamma   90.00
#
_symmetry.space_group_name_H-M   'P 1'
#
loop_
_entity.id
_entity.type
_entity.pdbx_description
1 polymer ?
#
loop_
_entity_poly.entity_id
_entity_poly.type
_entity_poly.pdbx_seq_one_letter_code
_entity_poly.pdbx_strand_id
1 'polypeptide(L)'
;FDRLVDLTEPICQKLDPFLASMTIFDTSGIEAWVTENNPKYANRIIRQLKAFKKSHNLDDSYDPYKAAYGSMPTHAASNQAIQQMYINGHFCYAYKFGILTNGLGIVRDITFYNKDFLNAHPDIVVEKKSDSPDEDKSLADSKALLPVLIDFFQKHPLIEPKTFLGDAAFDSVAIYKSLFEEIGFQKAFIPLKNKLSIEGTDYPVNEDGIPCCPHD
;
A
#
# COMPACT_ATOMS: atom_id res chain seq x y z
N PHE A 1 21.73 4.95 -5.09
CA PHE A 1 20.47 5.31 -5.77
C PHE A 1 20.18 6.80 -5.60
N ASP A 2 20.21 7.35 -4.38
CA ASP A 2 19.90 8.76 -4.05
C ASP A 2 20.68 9.76 -4.91
N ARG A 3 21.99 9.53 -5.08
CA ARG A 3 22.83 10.40 -5.96
C ARG A 3 22.34 10.41 -7.42
N LEU A 4 21.77 9.32 -7.93
CA LEU A 4 21.20 9.31 -9.28
C LEU A 4 19.92 10.14 -9.35
N VAL A 5 19.12 10.13 -8.31
CA VAL A 5 17.91 10.95 -8.20
C VAL A 5 18.29 12.42 -8.30
N ASP A 6 19.23 12.89 -7.51
CA ASP A 6 19.69 14.29 -7.52
C ASP A 6 20.30 14.70 -8.87
N LEU A 7 21.11 13.82 -9.49
CA LEU A 7 21.73 14.10 -10.79
C LEU A 7 20.71 14.12 -11.94
N THR A 8 19.65 13.34 -11.86
CA THR A 8 18.63 13.25 -12.92
C THR A 8 17.52 14.29 -12.77
N GLU A 9 17.34 14.89 -11.60
CA GLU A 9 16.31 15.89 -11.37
C GLU A 9 16.39 17.08 -12.34
N PRO A 10 17.54 17.75 -12.54
CA PRO A 10 17.64 18.86 -13.49
C PRO A 10 17.32 18.45 -14.93
N ILE A 11 17.56 17.19 -15.30
CA ILE A 11 17.23 16.65 -16.61
C ILE A 11 15.72 16.50 -16.75
N CYS A 12 15.07 15.91 -15.74
CA CYS A 12 13.62 15.76 -15.71
C CYS A 12 12.91 17.11 -15.78
N GLN A 13 13.40 18.11 -15.05
CA GLN A 13 12.86 19.48 -15.07
C GLN A 13 12.99 20.15 -16.44
N LYS A 14 14.03 19.83 -17.22
CA LYS A 14 14.19 20.32 -18.60
C LYS A 14 13.29 19.60 -19.60
N LEU A 15 13.01 18.32 -19.37
CA LEU A 15 12.14 17.53 -20.26
C LEU A 15 10.68 17.97 -20.13
N ASP A 16 10.16 17.98 -18.92
CA ASP A 16 8.82 18.44 -18.60
C ASP A 16 8.74 18.81 -17.11
N PRO A 17 8.75 20.10 -16.75
CA PRO A 17 8.74 20.55 -15.37
C PRO A 17 7.44 20.20 -14.63
N PHE A 18 6.32 20.06 -15.33
CA PHE A 18 5.06 19.67 -14.72
C PHE A 18 5.08 18.18 -14.32
N LEU A 19 5.44 17.29 -15.25
CA LEU A 19 5.56 15.85 -14.95
C LEU A 19 6.70 15.56 -13.96
N ALA A 20 7.81 16.27 -14.05
CA ALA A 20 8.92 16.11 -13.12
C ALA A 20 8.53 16.46 -11.67
N SER A 21 7.65 17.46 -11.49
CA SER A 21 7.20 17.92 -10.17
C SER A 21 6.09 17.06 -9.54
N MET A 22 5.60 16.04 -10.24
CA MET A 22 4.66 15.07 -9.66
C MET A 22 5.39 14.07 -8.76
N THR A 23 4.75 13.72 -7.66
CA THR A 23 5.14 12.62 -6.78
C THR A 23 4.02 11.61 -6.78
N ILE A 24 4.29 10.44 -7.36
CA ILE A 24 3.33 9.33 -7.45
C ILE A 24 3.82 8.25 -6.51
N PHE A 25 2.96 7.84 -5.57
CA PHE A 25 3.27 6.80 -4.62
C PHE A 25 2.31 5.62 -4.77
N ASP A 26 2.90 4.44 -4.77
CA ASP A 26 2.16 3.18 -4.73
C ASP A 26 2.93 2.15 -3.90
N THR A 27 2.25 1.09 -3.48
CA THR A 27 2.85 -0.02 -2.77
C THR A 27 2.70 -1.31 -3.55
N SER A 28 3.66 -2.19 -3.41
CA SER A 28 3.64 -3.48 -4.07
C SER A 28 4.41 -4.51 -3.24
N GLY A 29 4.43 -5.75 -3.73
CA GLY A 29 5.21 -6.83 -3.14
C GLY A 29 5.97 -7.62 -4.18
N ILE A 30 7.16 -8.06 -3.81
CA ILE A 30 7.93 -9.02 -4.60
C ILE A 30 7.78 -10.38 -3.95
N GLU A 31 7.09 -11.30 -4.62
CA GLU A 31 6.93 -12.67 -4.14
C GLU A 31 8.29 -13.33 -3.91
N ALA A 32 8.46 -13.89 -2.72
CA ALA A 32 9.73 -14.47 -2.30
C ALA A 32 9.80 -15.96 -2.62
N TRP A 33 11.01 -16.41 -2.92
CA TRP A 33 11.28 -17.84 -3.08
C TRP A 33 11.46 -18.52 -1.71
N VAL A 34 10.34 -18.86 -1.09
CA VAL A 34 10.30 -19.48 0.25
C VAL A 34 9.42 -20.73 0.27
N THR A 35 9.61 -21.56 1.28
CA THR A 35 8.87 -22.82 1.44
C THR A 35 7.36 -22.57 1.56
N GLU A 36 6.97 -21.50 2.20
CA GLU A 36 5.58 -21.10 2.43
C GLU A 36 4.83 -20.79 1.13
N ASN A 37 5.53 -20.29 0.10
CA ASN A 37 4.98 -20.07 -1.24
C ASN A 37 4.88 -21.35 -2.08
N ASN A 38 5.42 -22.47 -1.59
CA ASN A 38 5.27 -23.73 -2.30
C ASN A 38 3.83 -24.26 -2.16
N PRO A 39 3.12 -24.54 -3.25
CA PRO A 39 1.75 -25.08 -3.20
C PRO A 39 1.60 -26.35 -2.33
N LYS A 40 2.65 -27.16 -2.23
CA LYS A 40 2.66 -28.36 -1.39
C LYS A 40 2.57 -28.02 0.09
N TYR A 41 3.09 -26.86 0.52
CA TYR A 41 3.05 -26.42 1.91
C TYR A 41 1.61 -26.14 2.35
N ALA A 42 0.90 -25.26 1.66
CA ALA A 42 -0.50 -24.95 1.95
C ALA A 42 -1.40 -26.19 1.80
N ASN A 43 -1.23 -26.96 0.73
CA ASN A 43 -2.01 -28.18 0.48
C ASN A 43 -1.86 -29.25 1.59
N ARG A 44 -0.69 -29.34 2.22
CA ARG A 44 -0.48 -30.23 3.37
C ARG A 44 -1.36 -29.81 4.54
N ILE A 45 -1.37 -28.53 4.88
CA ILE A 45 -2.18 -27.95 5.97
C ILE A 45 -3.67 -28.15 5.67
N ILE A 46 -4.12 -27.81 4.47
CA ILE A 46 -5.52 -27.99 4.05
C ILE A 46 -5.98 -29.44 4.17
N ARG A 47 -5.14 -30.40 3.79
CA ARG A 47 -5.47 -31.85 3.95
C ARG A 47 -5.65 -32.23 5.41
N GLN A 48 -4.78 -31.76 6.31
CA GLN A 48 -4.88 -32.00 7.74
C GLN A 48 -6.19 -31.42 8.30
N LEU A 49 -6.55 -30.19 7.92
CA LEU A 49 -7.77 -29.54 8.38
C LEU A 49 -9.04 -30.16 7.80
N LYS A 50 -9.01 -30.69 6.57
CA LYS A 50 -10.11 -31.49 6.01
C LYS A 50 -10.29 -32.79 6.78
N ALA A 51 -9.21 -33.47 7.15
CA ALA A 51 -9.28 -34.67 7.97
C ALA A 51 -9.80 -34.33 9.38
N PHE A 52 -9.37 -33.24 9.97
CA PHE A 52 -9.88 -32.72 11.24
C PHE A 52 -11.38 -32.43 11.19
N LYS A 53 -11.87 -31.70 10.16
CA LYS A 53 -13.31 -31.47 9.94
C LYS A 53 -14.12 -32.77 9.96
N LYS A 54 -13.63 -33.77 9.22
CA LYS A 54 -14.29 -35.08 9.13
C LYS A 54 -14.29 -35.84 10.44
N SER A 55 -13.16 -35.87 11.16
CA SER A 55 -13.04 -36.63 12.41
C SER A 55 -13.84 -36.03 13.57
N HIS A 56 -14.10 -34.71 13.54
CA HIS A 56 -14.86 -34.04 14.61
C HIS A 56 -16.29 -33.72 14.18
N ASN A 57 -16.74 -34.21 13.01
CA ASN A 57 -18.09 -33.97 12.46
C ASN A 57 -18.47 -32.46 12.44
N LEU A 58 -17.52 -31.59 12.08
CA LEU A 58 -17.78 -30.15 12.00
C LEU A 58 -18.69 -29.85 10.80
N ASP A 59 -19.60 -28.93 10.99
CA ASP A 59 -20.59 -28.52 9.99
C ASP A 59 -19.95 -27.69 8.85
N ASP A 60 -20.79 -27.19 7.94
CA ASP A 60 -20.33 -26.42 6.78
C ASP A 60 -19.89 -24.98 7.11
N SER A 61 -20.10 -24.51 8.34
CA SER A 61 -19.57 -23.22 8.80
C SER A 61 -18.05 -23.26 8.97
N TYR A 62 -17.48 -24.47 9.22
CA TYR A 62 -16.03 -24.65 9.26
C TYR A 62 -15.45 -24.83 7.85
N ASP A 63 -14.72 -23.80 7.37
CA ASP A 63 -14.00 -23.84 6.10
C ASP A 63 -12.50 -24.17 6.31
N PRO A 64 -12.06 -25.38 5.88
CA PRO A 64 -10.65 -25.79 6.02
C PRO A 64 -9.67 -24.91 5.26
N TYR A 65 -10.10 -24.23 4.19
CA TYR A 65 -9.24 -23.32 3.43
C TYR A 65 -9.00 -22.02 4.20
N LYS A 66 -10.07 -21.41 4.72
CA LYS A 66 -9.94 -20.22 5.59
C LYS A 66 -9.10 -20.53 6.83
N ALA A 67 -9.36 -21.65 7.48
CA ALA A 67 -8.62 -22.10 8.65
C ALA A 67 -7.12 -22.34 8.34
N ALA A 68 -6.80 -22.85 7.14
CA ALA A 68 -5.41 -23.05 6.72
C ALA A 68 -4.65 -21.74 6.63
N TYR A 69 -5.19 -20.76 5.92
CA TYR A 69 -4.54 -19.44 5.78
C TYR A 69 -4.46 -18.69 7.11
N GLY A 70 -5.47 -18.79 7.96
CA GLY A 70 -5.45 -18.20 9.30
C GLY A 70 -4.41 -18.83 10.25
N SER A 71 -4.07 -20.10 10.03
CA SER A 71 -3.06 -20.83 10.84
C SER A 71 -1.63 -20.71 10.30
N MET A 72 -1.45 -20.21 9.08
CA MET A 72 -0.11 -20.01 8.51
C MET A 72 0.63 -18.87 9.24
N PRO A 73 1.98 -18.96 9.35
CA PRO A 73 2.76 -17.91 10.00
C PRO A 73 2.62 -16.58 9.24
N THR A 74 2.67 -15.49 9.97
CA THR A 74 2.61 -14.13 9.36
C THR A 74 3.88 -13.75 8.59
N HIS A 75 4.98 -14.46 8.83
CA HIS A 75 6.29 -14.24 8.22
C HIS A 75 6.89 -15.57 7.77
N ALA A 76 7.73 -15.54 6.75
CA ALA A 76 8.48 -16.73 6.34
C ALA A 76 9.50 -17.13 7.42
N ALA A 77 9.65 -18.44 7.63
CA ALA A 77 10.59 -18.97 8.61
C ALA A 77 12.06 -18.61 8.30
N SER A 78 12.39 -18.48 7.02
CA SER A 78 13.74 -18.16 6.55
C SER A 78 14.13 -16.68 6.72
N ASN A 79 13.15 -15.76 6.65
CA ASN A 79 13.38 -14.34 6.76
C ASN A 79 12.11 -13.60 7.22
N GLN A 80 12.19 -12.93 8.36
CA GLN A 80 11.07 -12.20 8.94
C GLN A 80 10.67 -10.92 8.17
N ALA A 81 11.48 -10.43 7.25
CA ALA A 81 11.11 -9.34 6.36
C ALA A 81 10.14 -9.79 5.24
N ILE A 82 10.02 -11.10 5.02
CA ILE A 82 9.07 -11.70 4.09
C ILE A 82 7.77 -11.94 4.84
N GLN A 83 6.75 -11.19 4.49
CA GLN A 83 5.46 -11.17 5.17
C GLN A 83 4.37 -11.83 4.32
N GLN A 84 3.35 -12.37 4.99
CA GLN A 84 2.16 -12.83 4.32
C GLN A 84 1.39 -11.64 3.75
N MET A 85 1.13 -11.66 2.46
CA MET A 85 0.46 -10.58 1.72
C MET A 85 -0.60 -11.13 0.77
N TYR A 86 -1.51 -10.27 0.37
CA TYR A 86 -2.43 -10.51 -0.73
C TYR A 86 -2.04 -9.62 -1.91
N ILE A 87 -1.48 -10.23 -2.96
CA ILE A 87 -0.97 -9.52 -4.14
C ILE A 87 -1.56 -10.17 -5.38
N ASN A 88 -1.98 -9.36 -6.37
CA ASN A 88 -2.48 -9.84 -7.67
C ASN A 88 -3.57 -10.93 -7.56
N GLY A 89 -4.42 -10.83 -6.54
CA GLY A 89 -5.54 -11.74 -6.36
C GLY A 89 -5.21 -13.07 -5.65
N HIS A 90 -4.02 -13.23 -5.09
CA HIS A 90 -3.65 -14.43 -4.32
C HIS A 90 -2.80 -14.12 -3.08
N PHE A 91 -2.85 -15.05 -2.11
CA PHE A 91 -1.97 -15.02 -0.95
C PHE A 91 -0.59 -15.52 -1.29
N CYS A 92 0.42 -14.77 -0.88
CA CYS A 92 1.81 -15.18 -0.98
C CYS A 92 2.64 -14.56 0.15
N TYR A 93 3.86 -15.04 0.28
CA TYR A 93 4.89 -14.47 1.13
C TYR A 93 5.82 -13.60 0.28
N ALA A 94 5.88 -12.33 0.59
CA ALA A 94 6.54 -11.32 -0.23
C ALA A 94 7.30 -10.29 0.59
N TYR A 95 8.22 -9.59 -0.05
CA TYR A 95 8.78 -8.34 0.45
C TYR A 95 7.85 -7.20 0.05
N LYS A 96 7.29 -6.51 1.03
CA LYS A 96 6.48 -5.32 0.78
C LYS A 96 7.37 -4.09 0.66
N PHE A 97 7.06 -3.23 -0.29
CA PHE A 97 7.77 -1.98 -0.50
C PHE A 97 6.83 -0.89 -1.02
N GLY A 98 7.21 0.36 -0.75
CA GLY A 98 6.66 1.54 -1.40
C GLY A 98 7.58 2.00 -2.51
N ILE A 99 7.00 2.54 -3.57
CA ILE A 99 7.72 3.12 -4.70
C ILE A 99 7.28 4.55 -4.93
N LEU A 100 8.23 5.45 -5.09
CA LEU A 100 8.00 6.82 -5.55
C LEU A 100 8.46 6.97 -6.98
N THR A 101 7.61 7.54 -7.83
CA THR A 101 7.95 7.91 -9.19
C THR A 101 7.55 9.37 -9.45
N ASN A 102 8.15 9.98 -10.46
CA ASN A 102 7.60 11.23 -11.00
C ASN A 102 6.62 10.95 -12.17
N GLY A 103 5.98 11.98 -12.68
CA GLY A 103 5.05 11.86 -13.81
C GLY A 103 5.68 11.41 -15.13
N LEU A 104 7.01 11.45 -15.25
CA LEU A 104 7.75 10.86 -16.38
C LEU A 104 7.93 9.33 -16.22
N GLY A 105 7.43 8.74 -15.13
CA GLY A 105 7.59 7.32 -14.83
C GLY A 105 8.98 6.92 -14.32
N ILE A 106 9.80 7.90 -13.91
CA ILE A 106 11.15 7.64 -13.39
C ILE A 106 11.06 7.36 -11.89
N VAL A 107 11.59 6.21 -11.48
CA VAL A 107 11.65 5.82 -10.07
C VAL A 107 12.57 6.77 -9.30
N ARG A 108 12.05 7.29 -8.19
CA ARG A 108 12.73 8.26 -7.31
C ARG A 108 13.12 7.64 -5.98
N ASP A 109 12.30 6.71 -5.46
CA ASP A 109 12.61 5.97 -4.25
C ASP A 109 11.99 4.57 -4.29
N ILE A 110 12.63 3.64 -3.58
CA ILE A 110 12.10 2.31 -3.29
C ILE A 110 12.41 2.02 -1.83
N THR A 111 11.39 2.01 -1.00
CA THR A 111 11.52 1.76 0.44
C THR A 111 10.92 0.41 0.82
N PHE A 112 11.73 -0.54 1.28
CA PHE A 112 11.26 -1.82 1.81
C PHE A 112 10.78 -1.67 3.26
N TYR A 113 9.60 -2.21 3.57
CA TYR A 113 9.02 -2.16 4.92
C TYR A 113 9.55 -3.30 5.79
N ASN A 114 10.85 -3.30 5.97
CA ASN A 114 11.59 -4.25 6.79
C ASN A 114 11.76 -3.73 8.24
N LYS A 115 12.53 -4.47 9.05
CA LYS A 115 12.82 -4.07 10.43
C LYS A 115 13.55 -2.74 10.55
N ASP A 116 14.43 -2.41 9.60
CA ASP A 116 15.20 -1.17 9.63
C ASP A 116 14.28 0.02 9.43
N PHE A 117 13.32 -0.09 8.49
CA PHE A 117 12.28 0.91 8.30
C PHE A 117 11.42 1.10 9.54
N LEU A 118 10.95 0.01 10.16
CA LEU A 118 10.12 0.09 11.38
C LEU A 118 10.91 0.63 12.58
N ASN A 119 12.19 0.31 12.71
CA ASN A 119 13.05 0.86 13.75
C ASN A 119 13.32 2.37 13.58
N ALA A 120 13.41 2.84 12.33
CA ALA A 120 13.54 4.25 12.02
C ALA A 120 12.24 5.04 12.29
N HIS A 121 11.09 4.35 12.24
CA HIS A 121 9.76 4.95 12.44
C HIS A 121 8.99 4.25 13.58
N PRO A 122 9.37 4.43 14.84
CA PRO A 122 8.79 3.71 15.98
C PRO A 122 7.31 4.05 16.25
N ASP A 123 6.82 5.15 15.70
CA ASP A 123 5.42 5.57 15.81
C ASP A 123 4.48 4.77 14.90
N ILE A 124 5.05 3.99 13.96
CA ILE A 124 4.26 3.11 13.10
C ILE A 124 3.86 1.87 13.88
N VAL A 125 2.56 1.75 14.15
CA VAL A 125 1.98 0.54 14.74
C VAL A 125 1.40 -0.33 13.62
N VAL A 126 1.92 -1.56 13.52
CA VAL A 126 1.36 -2.60 12.63
C VAL A 126 0.18 -3.23 13.37
N GLU A 127 -1.03 -2.82 13.03
CA GLU A 127 -2.26 -3.34 13.62
C GLU A 127 -2.75 -4.56 12.84
N LYS A 128 -3.00 -5.65 13.56
CA LYS A 128 -3.73 -6.79 13.02
C LYS A 128 -5.22 -6.45 13.03
N LYS A 129 -5.80 -6.18 11.87
CA LYS A 129 -7.20 -5.75 11.76
C LYS A 129 -8.20 -6.87 12.03
N SER A 130 -7.94 -8.07 11.53
CA SER A 130 -8.81 -9.23 11.72
C SER A 130 -8.05 -10.55 11.60
N ASP A 131 -8.73 -11.67 11.90
CA ASP A 131 -8.24 -13.03 11.66
C ASP A 131 -8.65 -13.56 10.28
N SER A 132 -9.22 -12.71 9.41
CA SER A 132 -9.61 -13.11 8.07
C SER A 132 -8.39 -13.53 7.25
N PRO A 133 -8.47 -14.65 6.51
CA PRO A 133 -7.41 -15.05 5.61
C PRO A 133 -7.27 -14.11 4.40
N ASP A 134 -8.33 -13.36 4.07
CA ASP A 134 -8.38 -12.46 2.91
C ASP A 134 -7.84 -11.06 3.25
N GLU A 135 -7.32 -10.86 4.46
CA GLU A 135 -6.79 -9.58 4.89
C GLU A 135 -5.26 -9.57 4.85
N ASP A 136 -4.73 -8.55 4.22
CA ASP A 136 -3.29 -8.27 4.24
C ASP A 136 -2.84 -7.96 5.68
N LYS A 137 -1.95 -8.79 6.22
CA LYS A 137 -1.38 -8.66 7.57
C LYS A 137 -0.10 -7.83 7.59
N SER A 138 0.30 -7.30 6.46
CA SER A 138 1.46 -6.43 6.33
C SER A 138 1.16 -5.00 6.79
N LEU A 139 2.19 -4.16 6.82
CA LEU A 139 2.02 -2.73 7.12
C LEU A 139 1.02 -2.10 6.13
N ALA A 140 0.01 -1.43 6.65
CA ALA A 140 -0.97 -0.73 5.81
C ALA A 140 -0.31 0.42 5.03
N ASP A 141 -0.66 0.55 3.76
CA ASP A 141 -0.08 1.54 2.83
C ASP A 141 -0.24 2.97 3.35
N SER A 142 -1.40 3.28 3.91
CA SER A 142 -1.69 4.58 4.51
C SER A 142 -0.81 4.94 5.72
N LYS A 143 -0.24 3.95 6.40
CA LYS A 143 0.69 4.17 7.52
C LYS A 143 2.13 4.38 7.05
N ALA A 144 2.50 3.83 5.91
CA ALA A 144 3.84 3.95 5.35
C ALA A 144 4.04 5.24 4.53
N LEU A 145 2.98 5.79 3.96
CA LEU A 145 3.05 6.92 3.03
C LEU A 145 3.82 8.10 3.59
N LEU A 146 3.37 8.64 4.73
CA LEU A 146 3.95 9.87 5.27
C LEU A 146 5.42 9.70 5.68
N PRO A 147 5.82 8.64 6.40
CA PRO A 147 7.23 8.37 6.69
C PRO A 147 8.10 8.31 5.44
N VAL A 148 7.65 7.60 4.40
CA VAL A 148 8.40 7.51 3.14
C VAL A 148 8.55 8.86 2.46
N LEU A 149 7.48 9.67 2.41
CA LEU A 149 7.55 11.00 1.81
C LEU A 149 8.45 11.95 2.60
N ILE A 150 8.36 11.94 3.93
CA ILE A 150 9.21 12.77 4.79
C ILE A 150 10.69 12.41 4.58
N ASP A 151 11.03 11.12 4.64
CA ASP A 151 12.40 10.66 4.42
C ASP A 151 12.90 11.04 3.03
N PHE A 152 12.07 10.89 2.00
CA PHE A 152 12.43 11.23 0.63
C PHE A 152 12.76 12.72 0.48
N PHE A 153 11.88 13.61 0.92
CA PHE A 153 12.12 15.06 0.78
C PHE A 153 13.25 15.57 1.67
N GLN A 154 13.50 14.91 2.81
CA GLN A 154 14.69 15.21 3.63
C GLN A 154 16.01 14.83 2.94
N LYS A 155 16.01 13.70 2.22
CA LYS A 155 17.18 13.26 1.45
C LYS A 155 17.41 14.09 0.20
N HIS A 156 16.35 14.59 -0.42
CA HIS A 156 16.35 15.28 -1.70
C HIS A 156 15.81 16.71 -1.60
N PRO A 157 16.48 17.63 -0.87
CA PRO A 157 15.95 18.97 -0.58
C PRO A 157 15.81 19.88 -1.83
N LEU A 158 16.35 19.48 -2.97
CA LEU A 158 16.20 20.18 -4.25
C LEU A 158 14.89 19.81 -4.98
N ILE A 159 14.21 18.75 -4.54
CA ILE A 159 12.93 18.33 -5.11
C ILE A 159 11.81 18.95 -4.30
N GLU A 160 11.01 19.80 -4.95
CA GLU A 160 9.89 20.48 -4.30
C GLU A 160 8.61 19.66 -4.39
N PRO A 161 7.84 19.49 -3.27
CA PRO A 161 6.56 18.82 -3.27
C PRO A 161 5.49 19.71 -3.93
N LYS A 162 5.10 19.42 -5.18
CA LYS A 162 4.07 20.21 -5.90
C LYS A 162 2.76 19.47 -6.05
N THR A 163 2.78 18.28 -6.64
CA THR A 163 1.58 17.52 -6.95
C THR A 163 1.75 16.09 -6.48
N PHE A 164 0.87 15.63 -5.59
CA PHE A 164 0.81 14.25 -5.13
C PHE A 164 -0.26 13.46 -5.89
N LEU A 165 0.05 12.22 -6.28
CA LEU A 165 -0.89 11.25 -6.81
C LEU A 165 -0.76 9.95 -6.02
N GLY A 166 -1.89 9.39 -5.63
CA GLY A 166 -1.96 8.11 -4.92
C GLY A 166 -3.28 7.40 -5.19
N ASP A 167 -3.39 6.15 -4.75
CA ASP A 167 -4.63 5.38 -4.89
C ASP A 167 -5.66 5.70 -3.80
N ALA A 168 -6.85 5.07 -3.88
CA ALA A 168 -7.92 5.28 -2.93
C ALA A 168 -7.61 4.81 -1.49
N ALA A 169 -6.55 4.02 -1.26
CA ALA A 169 -6.13 3.62 0.08
C ALA A 169 -5.68 4.82 0.92
N PHE A 170 -5.26 5.91 0.26
CA PHE A 170 -4.79 7.14 0.88
C PHE A 170 -5.91 8.18 1.10
N ASP A 171 -7.14 7.91 0.69
CA ASP A 171 -8.27 8.82 0.86
C ASP A 171 -8.68 8.92 2.33
N SER A 172 -8.08 9.88 3.04
CA SER A 172 -8.46 10.26 4.40
C SER A 172 -8.09 11.70 4.70
N VAL A 173 -8.92 12.37 5.50
CA VAL A 173 -8.69 13.77 5.92
C VAL A 173 -7.32 13.95 6.58
N ALA A 174 -6.88 12.99 7.38
CA ALA A 174 -5.58 13.05 8.04
C ALA A 174 -4.42 13.06 7.03
N ILE A 175 -4.49 12.23 5.99
CA ILE A 175 -3.46 12.19 4.93
C ILE A 175 -3.46 13.51 4.15
N TYR A 176 -4.61 14.02 3.73
CA TYR A 176 -4.68 15.31 3.05
C TYR A 176 -4.07 16.43 3.88
N LYS A 177 -4.41 16.47 5.19
CA LYS A 177 -3.85 17.45 6.10
C LYS A 177 -2.32 17.39 6.16
N SER A 178 -1.75 16.19 6.34
CA SER A 178 -0.30 16.03 6.40
C SER A 178 0.38 16.33 5.06
N LEU A 179 -0.24 15.97 3.92
CA LEU A 179 0.30 16.30 2.59
C LEU A 179 0.42 17.81 2.39
N PHE A 180 -0.59 18.59 2.79
CA PHE A 180 -0.62 20.04 2.58
C PHE A 180 0.11 20.83 3.67
N GLU A 181 -0.11 20.49 4.94
CA GLU A 181 0.38 21.29 6.06
C GLU A 181 1.80 20.90 6.51
N GLU A 182 2.15 19.59 6.46
CA GLU A 182 3.44 19.11 6.97
C GLU A 182 4.48 18.96 5.85
N ILE A 183 4.09 18.38 4.70
CA ILE A 183 5.01 18.15 3.57
C ILE A 183 5.03 19.36 2.63
N GLY A 184 3.89 20.04 2.46
CA GLY A 184 3.80 21.26 1.65
C GLY A 184 3.41 21.03 0.20
N PHE A 185 2.73 19.94 -0.13
CA PHE A 185 2.14 19.75 -1.47
C PHE A 185 1.12 20.85 -1.77
N GLN A 186 1.11 21.29 -3.03
CA GLN A 186 0.15 22.27 -3.51
C GLN A 186 -1.15 21.63 -4.03
N LYS A 187 -1.06 20.40 -4.50
CA LYS A 187 -2.17 19.62 -5.06
C LYS A 187 -2.04 18.16 -4.66
N ALA A 188 -3.18 17.49 -4.45
CA ALA A 188 -3.23 16.05 -4.23
C ALA A 188 -4.42 15.45 -5.01
N PHE A 189 -4.18 14.39 -5.77
CA PHE A 189 -5.18 13.66 -6.51
C PHE A 189 -5.23 12.23 -5.98
N ILE A 190 -6.24 11.94 -5.20
CA ILE A 190 -6.50 10.64 -4.58
C ILE A 190 -7.95 10.29 -4.89
N PRO A 191 -8.24 9.15 -5.54
CA PRO A 191 -9.60 8.71 -5.79
C PRO A 191 -10.37 8.49 -4.48
N LEU A 192 -11.66 8.80 -4.47
CA LEU A 192 -12.51 8.54 -3.30
C LEU A 192 -12.57 7.04 -2.99
N LYS A 193 -12.34 6.69 -1.74
CA LYS A 193 -12.35 5.30 -1.25
C LYS A 193 -13.74 4.66 -1.31
N ASN A 194 -14.76 5.42 -1.02
CA ASN A 194 -16.15 5.03 -1.15
C ASN A 194 -16.78 5.91 -2.22
N LYS A 195 -17.11 5.33 -3.38
CA LYS A 195 -18.21 5.88 -4.16
C LYS A 195 -19.45 5.62 -3.31
N LEU A 196 -19.76 6.55 -2.42
CA LEU A 196 -21.08 6.60 -1.83
C LEU A 196 -22.03 6.70 -3.02
N SER A 197 -22.63 5.59 -3.40
CA SER A 197 -23.92 5.63 -4.09
C SER A 197 -24.88 6.21 -3.06
N ILE A 198 -24.88 7.53 -2.95
CA ILE A 198 -25.94 8.24 -2.26
C ILE A 198 -27.11 8.12 -3.23
N GLU A 199 -27.84 6.99 -3.14
CA GLU A 199 -29.12 6.86 -3.80
C GLU A 199 -29.94 8.07 -3.37
N GLY A 200 -30.22 8.97 -4.31
CA GLY A 200 -31.14 10.08 -4.13
C GLY A 200 -30.55 11.47 -3.89
N THR A 201 -29.24 11.68 -4.00
CA THR A 201 -28.70 13.04 -4.07
C THR A 201 -28.07 13.26 -5.46
N ASP A 202 -28.88 13.82 -6.37
CA ASP A 202 -28.36 14.47 -7.56
C ASP A 202 -27.60 15.71 -7.11
N TYR A 203 -26.27 15.58 -6.95
CA TYR A 203 -25.44 16.78 -6.84
C TYR A 203 -25.53 17.54 -8.16
N PRO A 204 -25.85 18.84 -8.15
CA PRO A 204 -25.81 19.63 -9.35
C PRO A 204 -24.40 19.56 -9.94
N VAL A 205 -24.32 19.24 -11.21
CA VAL A 205 -23.09 19.29 -11.98
C VAL A 205 -23.17 20.45 -12.95
N ASN A 206 -22.06 21.14 -13.19
CA ASN A 206 -21.99 22.17 -14.22
C ASN A 206 -21.99 21.55 -15.63
N GLU A 207 -21.93 22.37 -16.67
CA GLU A 207 -21.91 21.95 -18.08
C GLU A 207 -20.73 21.03 -18.41
N ASP A 208 -19.65 21.10 -17.65
CA ASP A 208 -18.44 20.25 -17.79
C ASP A 208 -18.51 18.95 -16.97
N GLY A 209 -19.63 18.68 -16.28
CA GLY A 209 -19.82 17.50 -15.44
C GLY A 209 -19.11 17.55 -14.08
N ILE A 210 -18.70 18.73 -13.64
CA ILE A 210 -18.03 18.95 -12.36
C ILE A 210 -19.09 19.14 -11.27
N PRO A 211 -19.05 18.39 -10.13
CA PRO A 211 -19.96 18.59 -9.02
C PRO A 211 -19.89 20.02 -8.49
N CYS A 212 -21.03 20.68 -8.37
CA CYS A 212 -21.14 22.02 -7.79
C CYS A 212 -21.55 21.93 -6.32
N CYS A 213 -21.10 22.90 -5.53
CA CYS A 213 -21.57 23.02 -4.16
C CYS A 213 -23.06 23.39 -4.16
N PRO A 214 -23.93 22.69 -3.42
CA PRO A 214 -25.38 23.02 -3.41
C PRO A 214 -25.70 24.35 -2.71
N HIS A 215 -24.71 25.06 -2.20
CA HIS A 215 -24.85 26.32 -1.47
C HIS A 215 -24.22 27.53 -2.19
N ASP A 216 -23.77 27.37 -3.42
CA ASP A 216 -23.31 28.49 -4.28
C ASP A 216 -24.40 28.99 -5.21
#